data_56dd91f5f566d0d5adf3914363727f39
#
_entry.id   56dd91f5f566d0d5adf3914363727f39
#
_cell.length_a   1.000
_cell.length_b   1.000
_cell.length_c   1.000
_cell.angle_alpha   90.00
_cell.angle_beta   90.00
_cell.angle_gamma   90.00
#
_symmetry.space_group_name_H-M   'P 1'
#
loop_
_entity.id
_entity.type
_entity.pdbx_description
1 polymer ?
#
loop_
_entity_poly.entity_id
_entity_poly.type
_entity_poly.pdbx_seq_one_letter_code
_entity_poly.pdbx_strand_id
1 'polypeptide(L)'
;MAQKSSYTDLVHTIVRDAEESLSLDEITQKLVEASGDSPPKNPRNNVRTAIRASHLIKPAGKSRFAWLPKRIKGARIRHTLTSAEYDKRQLLWDVEAVVALWPAADEPERRRDRESIILETDTGQELSLALCEEGGAMLSLPDAAFWGWLSEHKAEAGDDLILTVSEPEQRRFAIRWEPRAQRNAGLIEERNRLIKKRIDNFLTTQREGVAPPKEIAADLLSSHSYHDSVPPQSLSNLLPAEVTARFGQTVDPDCLKNEKVSNVIPFPTKTAGESGEHARIAAPETPEPTGSMELAIPYNTGQELPDDKAYQQGMDLLNDDSASSPALAIHILGLSRLCSPAYALLSQTSEFRKEALELAGQSVIAAERRIAHGVIESLVSGQEFTLEEAVATYLESRSFLARALWHGGNFDEAIEQAMHCFEVDPEDPAVREDLFVMLFDSDRHEMVLSLLESFPGASVTEDLYHRALAALLDDPESKEAARLLRKATTHNPYLASLFLGEEPKKAKKSQIDEGAAYESAYGFLWRREDSIFDLLEEIVLAKR
;
A
#
# COMPACT_ATOMS: atom_id res chain seq x y z
N MET A 1 -9.04 -8.76 -34.33
CA MET A 1 -8.38 -9.77 -33.46
C MET A 1 -8.82 -9.45 -32.04
N ALA A 2 -9.46 -10.35 -31.32
CA ALA A 2 -9.79 -10.13 -29.92
C ALA A 2 -8.48 -10.00 -29.12
N GLN A 3 -8.37 -8.91 -28.39
CA GLN A 3 -7.22 -8.66 -27.50
C GLN A 3 -7.23 -9.80 -26.45
N LYS A 4 -6.16 -10.58 -26.38
CA LYS A 4 -6.06 -11.67 -25.38
C LYS A 4 -6.07 -11.00 -24.01
N SER A 5 -7.11 -11.22 -23.21
CA SER A 5 -7.18 -10.74 -21.82
C SER A 5 -5.95 -11.25 -21.06
N SER A 6 -5.34 -10.40 -20.25
CA SER A 6 -4.24 -10.81 -19.40
C SER A 6 -4.73 -11.80 -18.34
N TYR A 7 -3.85 -12.61 -17.76
CA TYR A 7 -4.24 -13.48 -16.65
C TYR A 7 -4.75 -12.69 -15.45
N THR A 8 -4.23 -11.50 -15.22
CA THR A 8 -4.72 -10.57 -14.20
C THR A 8 -6.18 -10.19 -14.44
N ASP A 9 -6.55 -9.83 -15.69
CA ASP A 9 -7.94 -9.48 -16.04
C ASP A 9 -8.87 -10.66 -15.84
N LEU A 10 -8.40 -11.88 -16.15
CA LEU A 10 -9.19 -13.10 -15.91
C LEU A 10 -9.42 -13.33 -14.42
N VAL A 11 -8.39 -13.18 -13.57
CA VAL A 11 -8.50 -13.30 -12.11
C VAL A 11 -9.46 -12.25 -11.56
N HIS A 12 -9.34 -10.99 -11.98
CA HIS A 12 -10.27 -9.92 -11.59
C HIS A 12 -11.71 -10.28 -11.97
N THR A 13 -11.93 -10.78 -13.18
CA THR A 13 -13.26 -11.18 -13.65
C THR A 13 -13.81 -12.34 -12.83
N ILE A 14 -13.00 -13.38 -12.56
CA ILE A 14 -13.39 -14.53 -11.74
C ILE A 14 -13.84 -14.12 -10.35
N VAL A 15 -13.06 -13.27 -9.67
CA VAL A 15 -13.37 -12.84 -8.30
C VAL A 15 -14.53 -11.84 -8.29
N ARG A 16 -14.60 -10.94 -9.27
CA ARG A 16 -15.69 -9.99 -9.41
C ARG A 16 -17.04 -10.68 -9.64
N ASP A 17 -17.08 -11.69 -10.51
CA ASP A 17 -18.32 -12.34 -10.89
C ASP A 17 -18.77 -13.42 -9.88
N ALA A 18 -17.89 -13.83 -8.96
CA ALA A 18 -18.24 -14.75 -7.88
C ALA A 18 -19.27 -14.13 -6.92
N GLU A 19 -20.29 -14.90 -6.53
CA GLU A 19 -21.30 -14.48 -5.55
C GLU A 19 -20.74 -14.52 -4.12
N GLU A 20 -19.86 -15.48 -3.85
CA GLU A 20 -19.19 -15.69 -2.55
C GLU A 20 -17.68 -15.49 -2.67
N SER A 21 -17.03 -15.35 -1.51
CA SER A 21 -15.57 -15.35 -1.46
C SER A 21 -15.00 -16.68 -1.94
N LEU A 22 -13.90 -16.64 -2.69
CA LEU A 22 -13.22 -17.80 -3.26
C LEU A 22 -11.90 -18.05 -2.53
N SER A 23 -11.53 -19.32 -2.34
CA SER A 23 -10.20 -19.72 -1.93
C SER A 23 -9.20 -19.55 -3.09
N LEU A 24 -7.91 -19.53 -2.77
CA LEU A 24 -6.85 -19.47 -3.77
C LEU A 24 -6.96 -20.63 -4.78
N ASP A 25 -7.30 -21.83 -4.31
CA ASP A 25 -7.42 -23.02 -5.15
C ASP A 25 -8.63 -22.94 -6.09
N GLU A 26 -9.79 -22.44 -5.58
CA GLU A 26 -10.97 -22.23 -6.41
C GLU A 26 -10.73 -21.19 -7.51
N ILE A 27 -10.00 -20.09 -7.19
CA ILE A 27 -9.62 -19.08 -8.18
C ILE A 27 -8.65 -19.68 -9.19
N THR A 28 -7.66 -20.46 -8.73
CA THR A 28 -6.67 -21.12 -9.59
C THR A 28 -7.33 -22.08 -10.56
N GLN A 29 -8.25 -22.91 -10.07
CA GLN A 29 -9.01 -23.84 -10.93
C GLN A 29 -9.82 -23.08 -11.98
N LYS A 30 -10.56 -22.06 -11.58
CA LYS A 30 -11.35 -21.22 -12.51
C LYS A 30 -10.47 -20.49 -13.54
N LEU A 31 -9.25 -20.05 -13.16
CA LEU A 31 -8.30 -19.45 -14.09
C LEU A 31 -7.85 -20.45 -15.17
N VAL A 32 -7.53 -21.68 -14.77
CA VAL A 32 -7.17 -22.74 -15.73
C VAL A 32 -8.33 -23.03 -16.69
N GLU A 33 -9.55 -23.18 -16.17
CA GLU A 33 -10.75 -23.40 -16.97
C GLU A 33 -11.01 -22.22 -17.95
N ALA A 34 -10.89 -20.98 -17.48
CA ALA A 34 -11.11 -19.79 -18.30
C ALA A 34 -10.01 -19.55 -19.34
N SER A 35 -8.80 -20.07 -19.13
CA SER A 35 -7.67 -19.92 -20.03
C SER A 35 -7.75 -20.85 -21.27
N GLY A 36 -8.62 -21.85 -21.27
CA GLY A 36 -8.85 -22.77 -22.40
C GLY A 36 -7.57 -23.48 -22.85
N ASP A 37 -7.26 -23.38 -24.15
CA ASP A 37 -6.12 -24.07 -24.79
C ASP A 37 -4.74 -23.50 -24.41
N SER A 38 -4.67 -22.44 -23.62
CA SER A 38 -3.41 -21.76 -23.23
C SER A 38 -3.36 -21.50 -21.72
N PRO A 39 -3.34 -22.55 -20.89
CA PRO A 39 -3.25 -22.36 -19.45
C PRO A 39 -1.88 -21.76 -19.06
N PRO A 40 -1.81 -20.96 -18.01
CA PRO A 40 -0.56 -20.43 -17.51
C PRO A 40 0.37 -21.57 -17.04
N LYS A 41 1.68 -21.39 -17.16
CA LYS A 41 2.67 -22.39 -16.70
C LYS A 41 2.62 -22.60 -15.18
N ASN A 42 2.37 -21.51 -14.43
CA ASN A 42 2.18 -21.54 -12.99
C ASN A 42 0.90 -20.79 -12.61
N PRO A 43 -0.27 -21.44 -12.70
CA PRO A 43 -1.55 -20.75 -12.50
C PRO A 43 -1.74 -20.22 -11.07
N ARG A 44 -1.26 -20.94 -10.06
CA ARG A 44 -1.38 -20.53 -8.65
C ARG A 44 -0.58 -19.25 -8.37
N ASN A 45 0.64 -19.16 -8.88
CA ASN A 45 1.45 -17.95 -8.75
C ASN A 45 0.83 -16.76 -9.49
N ASN A 46 0.30 -16.97 -10.70
CA ASN A 46 -0.38 -15.91 -11.45
C ASN A 46 -1.59 -15.37 -10.68
N VAL A 47 -2.35 -16.25 -10.01
CA VAL A 47 -3.47 -15.84 -9.14
C VAL A 47 -2.97 -15.02 -7.96
N ARG A 48 -1.95 -15.47 -7.25
CA ARG A 48 -1.38 -14.73 -6.11
C ARG A 48 -0.85 -13.37 -6.54
N THR A 49 -0.11 -13.30 -7.64
CA THR A 49 0.39 -12.03 -8.20
C THR A 49 -0.76 -11.09 -8.54
N ALA A 50 -1.81 -11.59 -9.20
CA ALA A 50 -2.98 -10.79 -9.54
C ALA A 50 -3.74 -10.29 -8.30
N ILE A 51 -3.89 -11.12 -7.27
CA ILE A 51 -4.53 -10.74 -6.01
C ILE A 51 -3.72 -9.64 -5.30
N ARG A 52 -2.41 -9.79 -5.21
CA ARG A 52 -1.53 -8.80 -4.55
C ARG A 52 -1.46 -7.47 -5.28
N ALA A 53 -1.43 -7.51 -6.61
CA ALA A 53 -1.43 -6.29 -7.43
C ALA A 53 -2.78 -5.56 -7.40
N SER A 54 -3.86 -6.25 -7.00
CA SER A 54 -5.20 -5.68 -7.05
C SER A 54 -5.58 -4.92 -5.77
N HIS A 55 -6.01 -3.68 -5.94
CA HIS A 55 -6.66 -2.92 -4.86
C HIS A 55 -8.11 -3.35 -4.61
N LEU A 56 -8.71 -4.11 -5.54
CA LEU A 56 -10.11 -4.52 -5.50
C LEU A 56 -10.33 -5.93 -4.99
N ILE A 57 -9.31 -6.77 -4.94
CA ILE A 57 -9.40 -8.12 -4.36
C ILE A 57 -8.82 -8.07 -2.94
N LYS A 58 -9.64 -8.39 -1.95
CA LYS A 58 -9.24 -8.31 -0.54
C LYS A 58 -9.53 -9.62 0.20
N PRO A 59 -8.77 -9.93 1.25
CA PRO A 59 -9.06 -11.05 2.13
C PRO A 59 -10.50 -10.97 2.70
N ALA A 60 -11.18 -12.09 2.74
CA ALA A 60 -12.57 -12.21 3.19
C ALA A 60 -12.78 -13.35 4.20
N GLY A 61 -11.81 -13.57 5.07
CA GLY A 61 -11.74 -14.65 6.06
C GLY A 61 -10.65 -15.67 5.71
N LYS A 62 -10.60 -16.80 6.44
CA LYS A 62 -9.55 -17.82 6.35
C LYS A 62 -9.22 -18.19 4.89
N SER A 63 -8.08 -17.72 4.39
CA SER A 63 -7.55 -18.01 3.05
C SER A 63 -8.54 -17.83 1.89
N ARG A 64 -9.50 -16.92 2.04
CA ARG A 64 -10.51 -16.60 1.01
C ARG A 64 -10.40 -15.16 0.58
N PHE A 65 -10.75 -14.89 -0.68
CA PHE A 65 -10.66 -13.59 -1.32
C PHE A 65 -12.01 -13.19 -1.93
N ALA A 66 -12.31 -11.89 -1.89
CA ALA A 66 -13.54 -11.37 -2.44
C ALA A 66 -13.32 -10.02 -3.12
N TRP A 67 -14.27 -9.65 -3.97
CA TRP A 67 -14.31 -8.37 -4.65
C TRP A 67 -14.72 -7.26 -3.67
N LEU A 68 -13.85 -6.30 -3.42
CA LEU A 68 -14.05 -5.22 -2.45
C LEU A 68 -15.38 -4.49 -2.63
N PRO A 69 -15.80 -4.06 -3.85
CA PRO A 69 -17.10 -3.41 -4.02
C PRO A 69 -18.29 -4.24 -3.53
N LYS A 70 -18.24 -5.55 -3.66
CA LYS A 70 -19.30 -6.44 -3.13
C LYS A 70 -19.27 -6.51 -1.61
N ARG A 71 -18.08 -6.51 -1.02
CA ARG A 71 -17.90 -6.59 0.44
C ARG A 71 -18.32 -5.34 1.17
N ILE A 72 -18.13 -4.17 0.57
CA ILE A 72 -18.47 -2.89 1.20
C ILE A 72 -19.96 -2.55 1.09
N LYS A 73 -20.75 -3.29 0.31
CA LYS A 73 -22.19 -3.06 0.20
C LYS A 73 -22.86 -3.18 1.57
N GLY A 74 -23.58 -2.15 2.00
CA GLY A 74 -24.19 -2.05 3.32
C GLY A 74 -23.33 -1.40 4.39
N ALA A 75 -22.04 -1.12 4.10
CA ALA A 75 -21.19 -0.39 5.02
C ALA A 75 -21.73 1.02 5.28
N ARG A 76 -21.58 1.49 6.53
CA ARG A 76 -22.01 2.81 6.98
C ARG A 76 -20.81 3.58 7.48
N ILE A 77 -20.63 4.78 6.94
CA ILE A 77 -19.49 5.65 7.22
C ILE A 77 -20.01 6.95 7.78
N ARG A 78 -19.35 7.44 8.82
CA ARG A 78 -19.65 8.71 9.47
C ARG A 78 -18.70 9.78 8.96
N HIS A 79 -19.25 10.87 8.47
CA HIS A 79 -18.51 12.07 8.15
C HIS A 79 -19.07 13.23 8.99
N THR A 80 -18.22 13.85 9.80
CA THR A 80 -18.61 15.00 10.62
C THR A 80 -18.33 16.28 9.86
N LEU A 81 -19.38 17.06 9.58
CA LEU A 81 -19.28 18.34 8.89
C LEU A 81 -18.42 19.33 9.65
N THR A 82 -17.46 19.94 8.98
CA THR A 82 -16.63 21.02 9.53
C THR A 82 -17.17 22.40 9.10
N SER A 83 -16.83 23.46 9.84
CA SER A 83 -17.17 24.83 9.45
C SER A 83 -16.57 25.20 8.10
N ALA A 84 -15.32 24.77 7.85
CA ALA A 84 -14.62 25.05 6.61
C ALA A 84 -15.32 24.43 5.39
N GLU A 85 -15.81 23.19 5.50
CA GLU A 85 -16.56 22.51 4.44
C GLU A 85 -17.88 23.23 4.14
N TYR A 86 -18.59 23.64 5.20
CA TYR A 86 -19.84 24.36 5.05
C TYR A 86 -19.65 25.72 4.38
N ASP A 87 -18.65 26.48 4.81
CA ASP A 87 -18.34 27.81 4.29
C ASP A 87 -17.88 27.76 2.82
N LYS A 88 -17.07 26.75 2.48
CA LYS A 88 -16.51 26.59 1.12
C LYS A 88 -17.40 25.76 0.20
N ARG A 89 -18.45 25.16 0.71
CA ARG A 89 -19.33 24.25 -0.02
C ARG A 89 -18.58 23.10 -0.71
N GLN A 90 -17.64 22.52 0.01
CA GLN A 90 -16.85 21.38 -0.40
C GLN A 90 -16.87 20.34 0.71
N LEU A 91 -16.77 19.05 0.38
CA LEU A 91 -16.62 17.98 1.37
C LEU A 91 -15.23 17.36 1.23
N LEU A 92 -14.54 17.21 2.33
CA LEU A 92 -13.23 16.59 2.43
C LEU A 92 -13.40 15.21 3.07
N TRP A 93 -13.40 14.18 2.23
CA TRP A 93 -13.67 12.83 2.69
C TRP A 93 -12.46 12.20 3.37
N ASP A 94 -12.69 11.52 4.48
CA ASP A 94 -11.69 10.68 5.11
C ASP A 94 -11.44 9.39 4.30
N VAL A 95 -10.33 8.73 4.57
CA VAL A 95 -9.81 7.63 3.76
C VAL A 95 -10.77 6.46 3.59
N GLU A 96 -11.54 6.10 4.63
CA GLU A 96 -12.55 5.04 4.53
C GLU A 96 -13.72 5.43 3.63
N ALA A 97 -14.10 6.71 3.64
CA ALA A 97 -15.10 7.22 2.72
C ALA A 97 -14.57 7.23 1.28
N VAL A 98 -13.32 7.63 1.07
CA VAL A 98 -12.65 7.59 -0.25
C VAL A 98 -12.63 6.17 -0.81
N VAL A 99 -12.21 5.18 0.00
CA VAL A 99 -12.18 3.77 -0.42
C VAL A 99 -13.57 3.24 -0.73
N ALA A 100 -14.60 3.67 0.00
CA ALA A 100 -15.97 3.25 -0.25
C ALA A 100 -16.59 3.92 -1.48
N LEU A 101 -16.37 5.24 -1.65
CA LEU A 101 -16.92 6.02 -2.75
C LEU A 101 -16.25 5.69 -4.09
N TRP A 102 -14.96 5.35 -4.03
CA TRP A 102 -14.18 5.05 -5.23
C TRP A 102 -13.16 3.93 -5.00
N PRO A 103 -13.61 2.68 -4.83
CA PRO A 103 -12.70 1.55 -4.58
C PRO A 103 -11.62 1.36 -5.64
N ALA A 104 -11.89 1.79 -6.87
CA ALA A 104 -10.98 1.66 -8.02
C ALA A 104 -10.09 2.91 -8.24
N ALA A 105 -10.01 3.85 -7.29
CA ALA A 105 -9.23 5.08 -7.45
C ALA A 105 -7.75 4.82 -7.78
N ASP A 106 -7.19 3.75 -7.25
CA ASP A 106 -5.78 3.38 -7.42
C ASP A 106 -5.53 2.49 -8.66
N GLU A 107 -6.58 2.06 -9.37
CA GLU A 107 -6.45 1.27 -10.61
C GLU A 107 -6.13 2.21 -11.80
N PRO A 108 -4.95 2.09 -12.44
CA PRO A 108 -4.47 3.05 -13.44
C PRO A 108 -5.43 3.25 -14.62
N GLU A 109 -6.08 2.16 -15.05
CA GLU A 109 -6.98 2.19 -16.21
C GLU A 109 -8.32 2.85 -15.89
N ARG A 110 -8.75 2.88 -14.62
CA ARG A 110 -10.05 3.37 -14.16
C ARG A 110 -10.04 4.78 -13.60
N ARG A 111 -8.86 5.39 -13.41
CA ARG A 111 -8.73 6.80 -13.01
C ARG A 111 -9.38 7.79 -13.99
N ARG A 112 -9.66 7.37 -15.23
CA ARG A 112 -10.26 8.21 -16.27
C ARG A 112 -11.78 8.33 -16.15
N ASP A 113 -12.42 7.41 -15.45
CA ASP A 113 -13.88 7.37 -15.29
C ASP A 113 -14.31 8.23 -14.08
N ARG A 114 -14.09 9.55 -14.18
CA ARG A 114 -14.59 10.53 -13.21
C ARG A 114 -16.10 10.73 -13.39
N GLU A 115 -16.87 9.69 -13.14
CA GLU A 115 -18.32 9.80 -13.13
C GLU A 115 -18.81 10.42 -11.82
N SER A 116 -19.94 11.09 -11.87
CA SER A 116 -20.59 11.63 -10.69
C SER A 116 -21.05 10.51 -9.75
N ILE A 117 -20.94 10.75 -8.44
CA ILE A 117 -21.52 9.90 -7.42
C ILE A 117 -22.95 10.37 -7.18
N ILE A 118 -23.87 9.43 -7.03
CA ILE A 118 -25.27 9.68 -6.73
C ILE A 118 -25.52 9.34 -5.26
N LEU A 119 -25.99 10.32 -4.50
CA LEU A 119 -26.45 10.15 -3.13
C LEU A 119 -27.96 10.18 -3.10
N GLU A 120 -28.59 9.17 -2.53
CA GLU A 120 -30.02 9.11 -2.31
C GLU A 120 -30.33 9.44 -0.85
N THR A 121 -31.12 10.47 -0.63
CA THR A 121 -31.56 10.87 0.71
C THR A 121 -32.63 9.93 1.25
N ASP A 122 -32.93 10.01 2.53
CA ASP A 122 -34.03 9.29 3.19
C ASP A 122 -35.42 9.66 2.64
N THR A 123 -35.54 10.81 1.98
CA THR A 123 -36.76 11.23 1.27
C THR A 123 -36.83 10.76 -0.19
N GLY A 124 -35.81 10.04 -0.66
CA GLY A 124 -35.73 9.57 -2.05
C GLY A 124 -35.25 10.62 -3.05
N GLN A 125 -34.75 11.77 -2.59
CA GLN A 125 -34.14 12.77 -3.46
C GLN A 125 -32.75 12.30 -3.89
N GLU A 126 -32.42 12.40 -5.18
CA GLU A 126 -31.09 12.16 -5.71
C GLU A 126 -30.27 13.45 -5.71
N LEU A 127 -29.08 13.38 -5.15
CA LEU A 127 -28.09 14.44 -5.08
C LEU A 127 -26.83 13.99 -5.84
N SER A 128 -26.17 14.91 -6.52
CA SER A 128 -24.97 14.59 -7.30
C SER A 128 -23.72 15.19 -6.67
N LEU A 129 -22.66 14.39 -6.60
CA LEU A 129 -21.32 14.81 -6.19
C LEU A 129 -20.34 14.59 -7.32
N ALA A 130 -19.53 15.61 -7.64
CA ALA A 130 -18.34 15.43 -8.46
C ALA A 130 -17.14 15.21 -7.53
N LEU A 131 -16.38 14.13 -7.74
CA LEU A 131 -15.13 13.90 -7.03
C LEU A 131 -13.97 14.58 -7.75
N CYS A 132 -13.08 15.21 -7.00
CA CYS A 132 -11.82 15.73 -7.49
C CYS A 132 -10.70 15.41 -6.49
N GLU A 133 -9.49 15.19 -7.00
CA GLU A 133 -8.29 14.99 -6.19
C GLU A 133 -7.48 16.29 -6.24
N GLU A 134 -7.20 16.87 -5.08
CA GLU A 134 -6.41 18.09 -4.95
C GLU A 134 -5.44 17.95 -3.77
N GLY A 135 -4.14 18.11 -4.03
CA GLY A 135 -3.10 18.01 -3.01
C GLY A 135 -3.05 16.67 -2.28
N GLY A 136 -3.40 15.56 -2.98
CA GLY A 136 -3.47 14.22 -2.36
C GLY A 136 -4.77 13.93 -1.59
N ALA A 137 -5.60 14.94 -1.35
CA ALA A 137 -6.90 14.79 -0.68
C ALA A 137 -8.02 14.57 -1.68
N MET A 138 -8.99 13.73 -1.32
CA MET A 138 -10.20 13.54 -2.10
C MET A 138 -11.27 14.53 -1.64
N LEU A 139 -11.54 15.50 -2.50
CA LEU A 139 -12.61 16.48 -2.33
C LEU A 139 -13.84 16.07 -3.13
N SER A 140 -15.01 16.43 -2.66
CA SER A 140 -16.19 16.44 -3.49
C SER A 140 -16.80 17.82 -3.58
N LEU A 141 -17.31 18.12 -4.77
CA LEU A 141 -18.04 19.34 -5.07
C LEU A 141 -19.53 18.99 -5.18
N PRO A 142 -20.29 19.08 -4.06
CA PRO A 142 -21.72 18.84 -4.09
C PRO A 142 -22.43 19.91 -4.90
N ASP A 143 -23.51 19.53 -5.55
CA ASP A 143 -24.37 20.46 -6.28
C ASP A 143 -25.19 21.38 -5.33
N ALA A 144 -25.91 22.32 -5.92
CA ALA A 144 -26.75 23.23 -5.13
C ALA A 144 -27.90 22.50 -4.40
N ALA A 145 -28.36 21.36 -4.93
CA ALA A 145 -29.42 20.57 -4.32
C ALA A 145 -28.95 19.93 -3.01
N PHE A 146 -27.70 19.48 -2.93
CA PHE A 146 -27.11 18.95 -1.70
C PHE A 146 -27.10 20.01 -0.59
N TRP A 147 -26.62 21.21 -0.88
CA TRP A 147 -26.59 22.29 0.11
C TRP A 147 -27.98 22.80 0.47
N GLY A 148 -28.93 22.76 -0.48
CA GLY A 148 -30.35 23.00 -0.22
C GLY A 148 -30.92 22.00 0.76
N TRP A 149 -30.67 20.71 0.55
CA TRP A 149 -31.08 19.62 1.44
C TRP A 149 -30.51 19.80 2.87
N LEU A 150 -29.21 20.12 3.04
CA LEU A 150 -28.64 20.42 4.35
C LEU A 150 -29.29 21.63 5.02
N SER A 151 -29.60 22.69 4.25
CA SER A 151 -30.25 23.90 4.77
C SER A 151 -31.68 23.64 5.24
N GLU A 152 -32.43 22.79 4.53
CA GLU A 152 -33.78 22.36 4.93
C GLU A 152 -33.78 21.62 6.28
N HIS A 153 -32.74 20.82 6.53
CA HIS A 153 -32.52 20.12 7.79
C HIS A 153 -31.93 21.01 8.89
N LYS A 154 -31.56 22.26 8.57
CA LYS A 154 -30.83 23.17 9.48
C LYS A 154 -29.52 22.55 10.00
N ALA A 155 -28.82 21.84 9.11
CA ALA A 155 -27.57 21.23 9.46
C ALA A 155 -26.52 22.28 9.82
N GLU A 156 -25.73 21.98 10.84
CA GLU A 156 -24.66 22.84 11.36
C GLU A 156 -23.32 22.13 11.36
N ALA A 157 -22.26 22.91 11.43
CA ALA A 157 -20.93 22.35 11.65
C ALA A 157 -20.89 21.53 12.94
N GLY A 158 -20.35 20.33 12.86
CA GLY A 158 -20.37 19.39 13.96
C GLY A 158 -21.49 18.36 13.88
N ASP A 159 -22.46 18.48 12.97
CA ASP A 159 -23.41 17.41 12.65
C ASP A 159 -22.76 16.33 11.77
N ASP A 160 -23.40 15.17 11.69
CA ASP A 160 -22.89 14.05 10.92
C ASP A 160 -23.68 13.79 9.65
N LEU A 161 -22.96 13.40 8.62
CA LEU A 161 -23.50 12.74 7.43
C LEU A 161 -23.19 11.24 7.55
N ILE A 162 -24.24 10.42 7.53
CA ILE A 162 -24.09 8.97 7.54
C ILE A 162 -24.27 8.46 6.11
N LEU A 163 -23.15 8.07 5.51
CA LEU A 163 -23.11 7.48 4.18
C LEU A 163 -23.33 5.97 4.28
N THR A 164 -24.26 5.42 3.51
CA THR A 164 -24.48 3.97 3.39
C THR A 164 -24.18 3.52 1.97
N VAL A 165 -23.32 2.55 1.82
CA VAL A 165 -22.94 2.01 0.51
C VAL A 165 -24.06 1.13 -0.02
N SER A 166 -24.80 1.60 -1.02
CA SER A 166 -25.96 0.88 -1.61
C SER A 166 -25.53 0.02 -2.81
N GLU A 167 -24.99 0.65 -3.83
CA GLU A 167 -24.57 0.01 -5.08
C GLU A 167 -23.21 0.58 -5.53
N PRO A 168 -22.11 0.10 -4.94
CA PRO A 168 -20.79 0.71 -5.12
C PRO A 168 -20.27 0.63 -6.56
N GLU A 169 -20.64 -0.41 -7.33
CA GLU A 169 -20.26 -0.53 -8.75
C GLU A 169 -20.99 0.49 -9.63
N GLN A 170 -22.19 0.92 -9.22
CA GLN A 170 -22.98 1.96 -9.88
C GLN A 170 -22.76 3.33 -9.26
N ARG A 171 -21.88 3.43 -8.25
CA ARG A 171 -21.58 4.65 -7.51
C ARG A 171 -22.83 5.30 -6.89
N ARG A 172 -23.74 4.47 -6.38
CA ARG A 172 -24.95 4.89 -5.69
C ARG A 172 -24.83 4.61 -4.20
N PHE A 173 -25.12 5.61 -3.41
CA PHE A 173 -25.03 5.60 -1.95
C PHE A 173 -26.29 6.22 -1.36
N ALA A 174 -26.70 5.73 -0.20
CA ALA A 174 -27.69 6.45 0.58
C ALA A 174 -27.00 7.40 1.56
N ILE A 175 -27.58 8.58 1.77
CA ILE A 175 -27.08 9.56 2.72
C ILE A 175 -28.17 9.96 3.69
N ARG A 176 -27.80 10.10 4.97
CA ARG A 176 -28.66 10.56 6.03
C ARG A 176 -27.93 11.61 6.87
N TRP A 177 -28.61 12.68 7.20
CA TRP A 177 -28.16 13.64 8.18
C TRP A 177 -28.47 13.17 9.61
N GLU A 178 -27.53 13.32 10.53
CA GLU A 178 -27.64 13.00 11.95
C GLU A 178 -27.18 14.21 12.77
N PRO A 179 -28.11 14.93 13.43
CA PRO A 179 -27.75 16.07 14.27
C PRO A 179 -26.88 15.63 15.44
N ARG A 180 -25.90 16.43 15.82
CA ARG A 180 -24.99 16.18 16.93
C ARG A 180 -25.72 15.77 18.21
N ALA A 181 -26.88 16.37 18.48
CA ALA A 181 -27.69 16.08 19.66
C ALA A 181 -28.31 14.67 19.70
N GLN A 182 -28.39 14.00 18.54
CA GLN A 182 -28.95 12.64 18.41
C GLN A 182 -27.87 11.53 18.39
N ARG A 183 -26.60 11.89 18.46
CA ARG A 183 -25.50 10.93 18.49
C ARG A 183 -25.59 10.01 19.70
N ASN A 184 -25.46 8.72 19.45
CA ASN A 184 -25.27 7.76 20.52
C ASN A 184 -23.78 7.62 20.87
N ALA A 185 -23.28 8.54 21.71
CA ALA A 185 -21.87 8.58 22.07
C ALA A 185 -21.33 7.25 22.65
N GLY A 186 -22.14 6.54 23.44
CA GLY A 186 -21.74 5.28 24.06
C GLY A 186 -21.54 4.17 23.03
N LEU A 187 -22.43 4.04 22.05
CA LEU A 187 -22.28 3.05 20.98
C LEU A 187 -21.13 3.43 20.03
N ILE A 188 -20.96 4.71 19.73
CA ILE A 188 -19.82 5.16 18.91
C ILE A 188 -18.50 4.78 19.58
N GLU A 189 -18.35 5.03 20.88
CA GLU A 189 -17.13 4.68 21.63
C GLU A 189 -16.89 3.17 21.66
N GLU A 190 -17.94 2.36 21.82
CA GLU A 190 -17.82 0.91 21.70
C GLU A 190 -17.32 0.48 20.31
N ARG A 191 -17.85 1.07 19.23
CA ARG A 191 -17.40 0.81 17.87
C ARG A 191 -15.96 1.24 17.63
N ASN A 192 -15.58 2.41 18.12
CA ASN A 192 -14.20 2.90 18.05
C ASN A 192 -13.21 1.92 18.68
N ARG A 193 -13.55 1.34 19.84
CA ARG A 193 -12.71 0.34 20.50
C ARG A 193 -12.57 -0.94 19.67
N LEU A 194 -13.65 -1.41 19.04
CA LEU A 194 -13.61 -2.58 18.16
C LEU A 194 -12.77 -2.32 16.91
N ILE A 195 -12.90 -1.15 16.30
CA ILE A 195 -12.11 -0.75 15.15
C ILE A 195 -10.62 -0.67 15.52
N LYS A 196 -10.25 0.00 16.63
CA LYS A 196 -8.85 0.06 17.09
C LYS A 196 -8.25 -1.34 17.28
N LYS A 197 -8.97 -2.24 17.95
CA LYS A 197 -8.52 -3.63 18.10
C LYS A 197 -8.31 -4.33 16.75
N ARG A 198 -9.16 -4.06 15.76
CA ARG A 198 -9.01 -4.63 14.42
C ARG A 198 -7.81 -4.04 13.70
N ILE A 199 -7.57 -2.72 13.82
CA ILE A 199 -6.38 -2.06 13.29
C ILE A 199 -5.12 -2.69 13.88
N ASP A 200 -5.05 -2.83 15.21
CA ASP A 200 -3.91 -3.43 15.89
C ASP A 200 -3.64 -4.86 15.36
N ASN A 201 -4.69 -5.68 15.25
CA ASN A 201 -4.57 -7.03 14.68
C ASN A 201 -4.08 -7.02 13.23
N PHE A 202 -4.57 -6.10 12.38
CA PHE A 202 -4.12 -5.98 11.01
C PHE A 202 -2.65 -5.57 10.95
N LEU A 203 -2.24 -4.59 11.74
CA LEU A 203 -0.85 -4.10 11.76
C LEU A 203 0.14 -5.18 12.22
N THR A 204 -0.25 -6.12 13.09
CA THR A 204 0.64 -7.25 13.45
C THR A 204 0.99 -8.17 12.28
N THR A 205 0.21 -8.12 11.18
CA THR A 205 0.48 -8.88 9.96
C THR A 205 1.34 -8.11 8.96
N GLN A 206 1.69 -6.86 9.27
CA GLN A 206 2.51 -6.00 8.40
C GLN A 206 3.97 -6.05 8.84
N ARG A 207 4.89 -5.98 7.86
CA ARG A 207 6.34 -6.11 8.07
C ARG A 207 6.88 -5.16 9.15
N GLU A 208 6.44 -3.90 9.13
CA GLU A 208 6.95 -2.86 10.03
C GLU A 208 5.93 -2.47 11.11
N GLY A 209 4.86 -3.26 11.27
CA GLY A 209 3.78 -2.93 12.19
C GLY A 209 2.99 -1.68 11.77
N VAL A 210 3.20 -1.19 10.55
CA VAL A 210 2.49 -0.04 9.96
C VAL A 210 2.01 -0.37 8.56
N ALA A 211 0.96 0.29 8.11
CA ALA A 211 0.42 0.16 6.76
C ALA A 211 -0.18 1.49 6.29
N PRO A 212 -0.27 1.73 4.97
CA PRO A 212 -0.95 2.90 4.45
C PRO A 212 -2.41 2.97 4.93
N PRO A 213 -2.92 4.16 5.31
CA PRO A 213 -4.29 4.31 5.78
C PRO A 213 -5.36 3.73 4.84
N LYS A 214 -5.15 3.79 3.52
CA LYS A 214 -6.04 3.19 2.52
C LYS A 214 -6.13 1.66 2.63
N GLU A 215 -5.04 0.99 2.94
CA GLU A 215 -5.01 -0.47 3.13
C GLU A 215 -5.74 -0.86 4.41
N ILE A 216 -5.53 -0.10 5.48
CA ILE A 216 -6.27 -0.27 6.75
C ILE A 216 -7.77 -0.08 6.51
N ALA A 217 -8.16 1.00 5.81
CA ALA A 217 -9.55 1.26 5.45
C ALA A 217 -10.17 0.13 4.63
N ALA A 218 -9.44 -0.37 3.63
CA ALA A 218 -9.89 -1.47 2.78
C ALA A 218 -10.07 -2.79 3.56
N ASP A 219 -9.17 -3.13 4.50
CA ASP A 219 -9.32 -4.29 5.39
C ASP A 219 -10.56 -4.14 6.29
N LEU A 220 -10.71 -3.00 6.95
CA LEU A 220 -11.83 -2.73 7.83
C LEU A 220 -13.18 -2.81 7.09
N LEU A 221 -13.26 -2.25 5.90
CA LEU A 221 -14.46 -2.28 5.07
C LEU A 221 -14.75 -3.70 4.58
N SER A 222 -13.74 -4.42 4.08
CA SER A 222 -13.89 -5.80 3.59
C SER A 222 -14.24 -6.79 4.69
N SER A 223 -13.83 -6.54 5.92
CA SER A 223 -14.13 -7.36 7.11
C SER A 223 -15.49 -7.06 7.75
N HIS A 224 -16.33 -6.25 7.10
CA HIS A 224 -17.64 -5.82 7.59
C HIS A 224 -17.63 -5.02 8.91
N SER A 225 -16.50 -4.40 9.25
CA SER A 225 -16.36 -3.62 10.49
C SER A 225 -17.23 -2.34 10.49
N TYR A 226 -17.71 -1.90 9.33
CA TYR A 226 -18.56 -0.74 9.12
C TYR A 226 -20.03 -1.10 8.83
N HIS A 227 -20.49 -2.34 9.05
CA HIS A 227 -21.86 -2.75 8.71
C HIS A 227 -22.89 -2.52 9.84
N ASP A 228 -22.44 -2.06 10.99
CA ASP A 228 -23.33 -1.76 12.11
C ASP A 228 -24.22 -0.55 11.87
N SER A 229 -25.37 -0.50 12.56
CA SER A 229 -26.32 0.61 12.45
C SER A 229 -25.76 1.94 12.92
N VAL A 230 -24.83 1.93 13.88
CA VAL A 230 -24.09 3.09 14.36
C VAL A 230 -22.65 2.97 13.90
N PRO A 231 -22.22 3.75 12.90
CA PRO A 231 -20.85 3.73 12.45
C PRO A 231 -19.88 4.37 13.46
N PRO A 232 -18.59 3.94 13.47
CA PRO A 232 -17.57 4.57 14.30
C PRO A 232 -17.32 6.02 13.90
N GLN A 233 -16.41 6.68 14.61
CA GLN A 233 -15.81 7.93 14.16
C GLN A 233 -14.96 7.70 12.91
N SER A 234 -14.59 8.81 12.26
CA SER A 234 -13.67 8.84 11.14
C SER A 234 -12.36 8.09 11.47
N LEU A 235 -11.85 7.34 10.50
CA LEU A 235 -10.68 6.50 10.67
C LEU A 235 -9.44 7.31 11.06
N SER A 236 -9.27 8.54 10.55
CA SER A 236 -8.17 9.43 10.92
C SER A 236 -8.07 9.69 12.42
N ASN A 237 -9.19 9.67 13.14
CA ASN A 237 -9.22 9.81 14.60
C ASN A 237 -8.91 8.51 15.36
N LEU A 238 -8.80 7.39 14.66
CA LEU A 238 -8.64 6.06 15.24
C LEU A 238 -7.29 5.43 14.92
N LEU A 239 -6.56 5.97 13.93
CA LEU A 239 -5.25 5.48 13.53
C LEU A 239 -4.21 5.63 14.65
N PRO A 240 -3.30 4.66 14.83
CA PRO A 240 -2.14 4.81 15.71
C PRO A 240 -1.25 5.99 15.30
N ALA A 241 -0.58 6.59 16.29
CA ALA A 241 0.32 7.73 16.06
C ALA A 241 1.46 7.40 15.08
N GLU A 242 1.96 6.16 15.12
CA GLU A 242 3.03 5.66 14.27
C GLU A 242 2.61 5.65 12.79
N VAL A 243 1.37 5.24 12.50
CA VAL A 243 0.80 5.28 11.15
C VAL A 243 0.67 6.72 10.67
N THR A 244 0.14 7.60 11.52
CA THR A 244 -0.03 9.02 11.19
C THR A 244 1.31 9.73 11.01
N ALA A 245 2.32 9.39 11.82
CA ALA A 245 3.67 9.96 11.70
C ALA A 245 4.35 9.57 10.37
N ARG A 246 4.14 8.32 9.92
CA ARG A 246 4.79 7.81 8.71
C ARG A 246 4.09 8.22 7.41
N PHE A 247 2.76 8.19 7.39
CA PHE A 247 1.98 8.41 6.16
C PHE A 247 1.27 9.77 6.12
N GLY A 248 1.49 10.61 7.13
CA GLY A 248 0.82 11.90 7.28
C GLY A 248 -0.62 11.80 7.80
N GLN A 249 -1.26 12.95 7.92
CA GLN A 249 -2.68 13.01 8.23
C GLN A 249 -3.48 12.65 6.97
N THR A 250 -4.47 11.78 7.11
CA THR A 250 -5.33 11.34 6.00
C THR A 250 -6.20 12.46 5.44
N VAL A 251 -6.34 13.55 6.20
CA VAL A 251 -7.15 14.72 5.84
C VAL A 251 -6.41 15.97 6.28
N ASP A 252 -5.93 16.78 5.33
CA ASP A 252 -5.37 18.10 5.61
C ASP A 252 -6.45 19.18 5.47
N PRO A 253 -6.89 19.82 6.59
CA PRO A 253 -7.88 20.90 6.54
C PRO A 253 -7.42 22.10 5.71
N ASP A 254 -6.11 22.26 5.48
CA ASP A 254 -5.57 23.37 4.70
C ASP A 254 -5.82 23.19 3.19
N CYS A 255 -6.12 21.98 2.72
CA CYS A 255 -6.60 21.74 1.35
C CYS A 255 -7.86 22.55 1.03
N LEU A 256 -8.72 22.80 2.02
CA LEU A 256 -9.90 23.65 1.86
C LEU A 256 -9.60 25.15 1.79
N LYS A 257 -8.37 25.59 2.05
CA LYS A 257 -8.00 27.02 2.08
C LYS A 257 -7.57 27.58 0.72
N ASN A 258 -7.29 26.75 -0.26
CA ASN A 258 -6.81 27.20 -1.57
C ASN A 258 -7.94 27.76 -2.43
N GLU A 259 -7.97 29.07 -2.62
CA GLU A 259 -8.96 29.82 -3.43
C GLU A 259 -8.87 29.62 -4.95
N LYS A 260 -8.01 28.73 -5.44
CA LYS A 260 -7.79 28.56 -6.89
C LYS A 260 -8.19 27.17 -7.40
N VAL A 261 -9.47 26.86 -7.33
CA VAL A 261 -10.04 25.83 -8.21
C VAL A 261 -10.26 26.47 -9.60
N SER A 262 -9.19 26.69 -10.35
CA SER A 262 -9.29 27.32 -11.68
C SER A 262 -9.36 26.32 -12.84
N ASN A 263 -9.49 25.02 -12.59
CA ASN A 263 -9.58 24.00 -13.65
C ASN A 263 -10.79 23.07 -13.48
N VAL A 264 -11.96 23.65 -13.17
CA VAL A 264 -13.23 22.93 -13.40
C VAL A 264 -13.50 22.98 -14.89
N ILE A 265 -13.11 21.93 -15.62
CA ILE A 265 -13.59 21.73 -16.97
C ILE A 265 -15.07 21.36 -16.84
N PRO A 266 -16.02 22.20 -17.28
CA PRO A 266 -17.43 21.86 -17.23
C PRO A 266 -17.67 20.65 -18.15
N PHE A 267 -18.25 19.59 -17.62
CA PHE A 267 -18.66 18.44 -18.42
C PHE A 267 -19.71 18.88 -19.44
N PRO A 268 -19.58 18.49 -20.72
CA PRO A 268 -20.63 18.71 -21.69
C PRO A 268 -21.83 17.84 -21.29
N THR A 269 -22.90 18.49 -20.86
CA THR A 269 -24.21 17.89 -20.78
C THR A 269 -24.61 17.39 -22.17
N LYS A 270 -24.77 16.09 -22.35
CA LYS A 270 -25.36 15.52 -23.56
C LYS A 270 -26.81 15.96 -23.66
N THR A 271 -27.06 17.04 -24.37
CA THR A 271 -28.35 17.31 -24.96
C THR A 271 -28.52 16.35 -26.13
N ALA A 272 -29.53 15.49 -26.03
CA ALA A 272 -29.95 14.66 -27.14
C ALA A 272 -30.50 15.54 -28.29
N GLY A 273 -29.99 15.35 -29.49
CA GLY A 273 -30.58 15.83 -30.74
C GLY A 273 -29.60 16.59 -31.62
N GLU A 274 -29.07 15.94 -32.60
CA GLU A 274 -29.23 16.19 -34.03
C GLU A 274 -28.12 15.54 -34.86
N SER A 275 -28.56 14.78 -35.83
CA SER A 275 -27.78 14.16 -36.89
C SER A 275 -27.14 15.19 -37.81
N GLY A 276 -25.87 15.01 -38.16
CA GLY A 276 -25.21 15.84 -39.17
C GLY A 276 -23.80 15.38 -39.54
N GLU A 277 -23.72 14.70 -40.67
CA GLU A 277 -22.64 14.60 -41.65
C GLU A 277 -21.17 14.46 -41.27
N HIS A 278 -20.62 13.38 -41.79
CA HIS A 278 -19.23 12.98 -41.83
C HIS A 278 -18.32 14.05 -42.42
N ALA A 279 -17.39 14.59 -41.64
CA ALA A 279 -16.14 15.16 -42.14
C ALA A 279 -14.99 14.26 -41.63
N ARG A 280 -14.34 13.55 -42.55
CA ARG A 280 -13.06 12.89 -42.32
C ARG A 280 -12.01 13.94 -41.99
N ILE A 281 -11.64 14.04 -40.70
CA ILE A 281 -10.45 14.75 -40.25
C ILE A 281 -9.35 13.71 -40.12
N ALA A 282 -8.22 13.95 -40.81
CA ALA A 282 -7.01 13.17 -40.75
C ALA A 282 -6.55 13.04 -39.27
N ALA A 283 -6.14 11.84 -38.89
CA ALA A 283 -5.57 11.56 -37.56
C ALA A 283 -4.34 12.47 -37.35
N PRO A 284 -4.27 13.24 -36.27
CA PRO A 284 -3.02 13.87 -35.89
C PRO A 284 -2.04 12.78 -35.47
N GLU A 285 -0.83 12.84 -36.01
CA GLU A 285 0.32 12.07 -35.61
C GLU A 285 0.45 12.19 -34.07
N THR A 286 0.43 11.06 -33.38
CA THR A 286 0.71 10.96 -31.95
C THR A 286 2.13 11.47 -31.73
N PRO A 287 2.34 12.55 -30.94
CA PRO A 287 3.69 12.88 -30.50
C PRO A 287 4.13 11.74 -29.55
N GLU A 288 5.31 11.19 -29.82
CA GLU A 288 6.00 10.31 -28.90
C GLU A 288 6.06 10.99 -27.52
N PRO A 289 5.88 10.26 -26.40
CA PRO A 289 6.01 10.82 -25.07
C PRO A 289 7.49 11.04 -24.75
N THR A 290 8.08 12.07 -25.30
CA THR A 290 9.34 12.66 -24.82
C THR A 290 9.00 13.68 -23.76
N GLY A 291 8.87 13.21 -22.53
CA GLY A 291 8.65 14.07 -21.39
C GLY A 291 8.89 13.25 -20.12
N SER A 292 10.18 12.99 -19.80
CA SER A 292 10.56 12.88 -18.39
C SER A 292 10.03 14.15 -17.72
N MET A 293 9.10 14.03 -16.79
CA MET A 293 8.77 15.11 -15.88
C MET A 293 10.07 15.41 -15.11
N GLU A 294 10.87 16.36 -15.61
CA GLU A 294 11.88 16.97 -14.76
C GLU A 294 11.10 17.63 -13.63
N LEU A 295 11.16 17.02 -12.44
CA LEU A 295 10.78 17.73 -11.22
C LEU A 295 11.47 19.09 -11.30
N ALA A 296 10.70 20.18 -11.32
CA ALA A 296 11.22 21.53 -11.34
C ALA A 296 11.80 21.85 -9.95
N ILE A 297 12.89 21.15 -9.58
CA ILE A 297 13.65 21.44 -8.38
C ILE A 297 14.40 22.75 -8.66
N PRO A 298 14.13 23.84 -7.94
CA PRO A 298 14.79 25.09 -8.16
C PRO A 298 16.30 24.92 -7.92
N TYR A 299 17.07 25.09 -8.99
CA TYR A 299 18.54 25.07 -8.93
C TYR A 299 19.06 26.42 -8.42
N ASN A 300 19.59 26.42 -7.22
CA ASN A 300 20.19 27.64 -6.65
C ASN A 300 21.67 27.72 -7.07
N THR A 301 21.96 28.49 -8.13
CA THR A 301 23.30 28.60 -8.74
C THR A 301 24.35 29.34 -7.92
N GLY A 302 24.08 29.67 -6.64
CA GLY A 302 24.93 30.54 -5.85
C GLY A 302 25.69 29.91 -4.69
N GLN A 303 25.32 28.71 -4.22
CA GLN A 303 25.97 28.02 -3.11
C GLN A 303 25.89 26.51 -3.32
N GLU A 304 26.79 25.95 -4.11
CA GLU A 304 26.95 24.50 -4.15
C GLU A 304 27.62 24.03 -2.87
N LEU A 305 26.89 23.26 -2.06
CA LEU A 305 27.53 22.48 -1.02
C LEU A 305 28.37 21.40 -1.71
N PRO A 306 29.58 21.10 -1.22
CA PRO A 306 30.28 19.90 -1.65
C PRO A 306 29.35 18.70 -1.56
N ASP A 307 29.35 17.82 -2.55
CA ASP A 307 28.44 16.67 -2.65
C ASP A 307 28.42 15.84 -1.35
N ASP A 308 29.57 15.70 -0.68
CA ASP A 308 29.67 14.98 0.60
C ASP A 308 28.88 15.64 1.73
N LYS A 309 28.83 16.98 1.81
CA LYS A 309 28.02 17.68 2.81
C LYS A 309 26.54 17.57 2.52
N ALA A 310 26.14 17.69 1.25
CA ALA A 310 24.75 17.50 0.83
C ALA A 310 24.30 16.05 1.11
N TYR A 311 25.16 15.09 0.81
CA TYR A 311 24.92 13.68 1.10
C TYR A 311 24.74 13.42 2.60
N GLN A 312 25.67 13.93 3.45
CA GLN A 312 25.56 13.75 4.90
C GLN A 312 24.28 14.38 5.46
N GLN A 313 23.92 15.58 4.99
CA GLN A 313 22.65 16.19 5.38
C GLN A 313 21.44 15.38 4.93
N GLY A 314 21.50 14.75 3.76
CA GLY A 314 20.47 13.84 3.27
C GLY A 314 20.36 12.58 4.13
N MET A 315 21.48 11.99 4.54
CA MET A 315 21.51 10.82 5.43
C MET A 315 20.99 11.17 6.82
N ASP A 316 21.41 12.30 7.39
CA ASP A 316 20.93 12.76 8.68
C ASP A 316 19.40 12.96 8.65
N LEU A 317 18.88 13.49 7.55
CA LEU A 317 17.45 13.70 7.34
C LEU A 317 16.68 12.40 7.16
N LEU A 318 17.25 11.43 6.43
CA LEU A 318 16.64 10.11 6.20
C LEU A 318 16.55 9.29 7.50
N ASN A 319 17.55 9.44 8.39
CA ASN A 319 17.64 8.72 9.65
C ASN A 319 16.92 9.42 10.82
N ASP A 320 16.45 10.65 10.64
CA ASP A 320 15.74 11.41 11.67
C ASP A 320 14.23 11.27 11.49
N ASP A 321 13.63 10.32 12.18
CA ASP A 321 12.18 10.06 12.18
C ASP A 321 11.35 11.31 12.55
N SER A 322 11.94 12.28 13.27
CA SER A 322 11.24 13.51 13.69
C SER A 322 11.29 14.64 12.66
N ALA A 323 12.23 14.56 11.71
CA ALA A 323 12.55 15.66 10.79
C ALA A 323 12.24 15.36 9.32
N SER A 324 11.50 14.28 9.00
CA SER A 324 11.15 13.85 7.63
C SER A 324 10.39 14.93 6.86
N SER A 325 11.08 15.99 6.47
CA SER A 325 10.52 17.13 5.74
C SER A 325 10.85 17.01 4.25
N PRO A 326 9.86 16.72 3.38
CA PRO A 326 10.06 16.78 1.93
C PRO A 326 10.63 18.11 1.46
N ALA A 327 10.25 19.23 2.11
CA ALA A 327 10.75 20.55 1.78
C ALA A 327 12.27 20.68 2.00
N LEU A 328 12.80 20.03 3.05
CA LEU A 328 14.24 20.04 3.34
C LEU A 328 14.99 19.13 2.34
N ALA A 329 14.44 18.00 1.97
CA ALA A 329 15.01 17.16 0.91
C ALA A 329 15.07 17.89 -0.45
N ILE A 330 14.01 18.60 -0.82
CA ILE A 330 13.99 19.45 -2.01
C ILE A 330 15.07 20.55 -1.93
N HIS A 331 15.25 21.17 -0.76
CA HIS A 331 16.31 22.17 -0.54
C HIS A 331 17.69 21.56 -0.76
N ILE A 332 17.97 20.38 -0.20
CA ILE A 332 19.25 19.66 -0.37
C ILE A 332 19.50 19.34 -1.84
N LEU A 333 18.46 18.85 -2.58
CA LEU A 333 18.57 18.60 -4.01
C LEU A 333 18.80 19.87 -4.85
N GLY A 334 18.33 21.03 -4.36
CA GLY A 334 18.65 22.33 -4.94
C GLY A 334 20.13 22.73 -4.75
N LEU A 335 20.81 22.15 -3.76
CA LEU A 335 22.24 22.36 -3.50
C LEU A 335 23.13 21.33 -4.22
N SER A 336 22.71 20.05 -4.21
CA SER A 336 23.38 18.98 -4.96
C SER A 336 22.37 17.97 -5.49
N ARG A 337 22.33 17.78 -6.81
CA ARG A 337 21.50 16.75 -7.46
C ARG A 337 22.07 15.33 -7.37
N LEU A 338 23.23 15.16 -6.77
CA LEU A 338 23.86 13.85 -6.55
C LEU A 338 23.54 13.30 -5.14
N CYS A 339 22.66 13.96 -4.41
CA CYS A 339 22.23 13.51 -3.08
C CYS A 339 21.17 12.40 -3.20
N SER A 340 21.61 11.15 -3.32
CA SER A 340 20.73 9.98 -3.40
C SER A 340 19.80 9.81 -2.18
N PRO A 341 20.22 10.07 -0.91
CA PRO A 341 19.31 9.95 0.24
C PRO A 341 18.13 10.93 0.18
N ALA A 342 18.33 12.13 -0.35
CA ALA A 342 17.24 13.10 -0.49
C ALA A 342 16.17 12.64 -1.51
N TYR A 343 16.56 11.99 -2.62
CA TYR A 343 15.62 11.34 -3.53
C TYR A 343 14.92 10.15 -2.86
N ALA A 344 15.64 9.33 -2.08
CA ALA A 344 15.07 8.21 -1.35
C ALA A 344 13.99 8.68 -0.36
N LEU A 345 14.25 9.74 0.40
CA LEU A 345 13.27 10.33 1.31
C LEU A 345 12.03 10.84 0.57
N LEU A 346 12.22 11.57 -0.54
CA LEU A 346 11.08 12.03 -1.35
C LEU A 346 10.27 10.86 -1.91
N SER A 347 10.94 9.78 -2.33
CA SER A 347 10.25 8.57 -2.76
C SER A 347 9.39 7.95 -1.65
N GLN A 348 9.90 7.88 -0.42
CA GLN A 348 9.17 7.32 0.73
C GLN A 348 7.99 8.20 1.17
N THR A 349 8.12 9.51 1.00
CA THR A 349 7.09 10.47 1.42
C THR A 349 6.11 10.84 0.30
N SER A 350 6.35 10.39 -0.94
CA SER A 350 5.44 10.66 -2.06
C SER A 350 4.15 9.85 -1.92
N GLU A 351 3.02 10.54 -2.05
CA GLU A 351 1.69 9.94 -2.06
C GLU A 351 1.36 9.24 -3.39
N PHE A 352 2.11 9.55 -4.44
CA PHE A 352 1.89 9.03 -5.78
C PHE A 352 2.88 7.92 -6.12
N ARG A 353 2.40 6.70 -6.32
CA ARG A 353 3.24 5.53 -6.67
C ARG A 353 4.19 5.79 -7.84
N LYS A 354 3.70 6.44 -8.89
CA LYS A 354 4.52 6.74 -10.07
C LYS A 354 5.65 7.69 -9.72
N GLU A 355 5.37 8.74 -8.97
CA GLU A 355 6.36 9.70 -8.51
C GLU A 355 7.36 9.03 -7.54
N ALA A 356 6.87 8.23 -6.59
CA ALA A 356 7.72 7.46 -5.69
C ALA A 356 8.71 6.58 -6.46
N LEU A 357 8.25 5.89 -7.51
CA LEU A 357 9.09 5.04 -8.33
C LEU A 357 10.10 5.85 -9.16
N GLU A 358 9.69 6.97 -9.74
CA GLU A 358 10.59 7.87 -10.48
C GLU A 358 11.69 8.44 -9.55
N LEU A 359 11.32 8.86 -8.34
CA LEU A 359 12.26 9.37 -7.32
C LEU A 359 13.22 8.28 -6.83
N ALA A 360 12.75 7.05 -6.60
CA ALA A 360 13.61 5.93 -6.27
C ALA A 360 14.61 5.62 -7.39
N GLY A 361 14.18 5.67 -8.65
CA GLY A 361 15.08 5.56 -9.81
C GLY A 361 16.12 6.68 -9.88
N GLN A 362 15.72 7.92 -9.58
CA GLN A 362 16.66 9.06 -9.49
C GLN A 362 17.67 8.90 -8.36
N SER A 363 17.29 8.29 -7.23
CA SER A 363 18.20 7.96 -6.14
C SER A 363 19.34 7.05 -6.63
N VAL A 364 19.03 5.99 -7.38
CA VAL A 364 20.05 5.08 -7.95
C VAL A 364 20.96 5.81 -8.93
N ILE A 365 20.38 6.60 -9.85
CA ILE A 365 21.15 7.38 -10.84
C ILE A 365 22.09 8.38 -10.14
N ALA A 366 21.61 9.03 -9.07
CA ALA A 366 22.44 9.97 -8.29
C ALA A 366 23.61 9.25 -7.61
N ALA A 367 23.40 8.06 -7.04
CA ALA A 367 24.44 7.26 -6.43
C ALA A 367 25.48 6.78 -7.47
N GLU A 368 25.06 6.29 -8.64
CA GLU A 368 25.95 5.89 -9.74
C GLU A 368 26.82 7.05 -10.23
N ARG A 369 26.22 8.24 -10.39
CA ARG A 369 26.94 9.46 -10.80
C ARG A 369 27.93 9.91 -9.74
N ARG A 370 27.58 9.81 -8.45
CA ARG A 370 28.48 10.12 -7.35
C ARG A 370 29.71 9.22 -7.36
N ILE A 371 29.53 7.90 -7.57
CA ILE A 371 30.63 6.95 -7.71
C ILE A 371 31.53 7.35 -8.88
N ALA A 372 30.94 7.58 -10.06
CA ALA A 372 31.69 7.96 -11.25
C ALA A 372 32.47 9.26 -11.06
N HIS A 373 31.84 10.29 -10.43
CA HIS A 373 32.47 11.57 -10.12
C HIS A 373 33.63 11.38 -9.12
N GLY A 374 33.43 10.65 -8.01
CA GLY A 374 34.46 10.39 -7.01
C GLY A 374 35.67 9.64 -7.56
N VAL A 375 35.44 8.65 -8.44
CA VAL A 375 36.52 7.93 -9.12
C VAL A 375 37.31 8.87 -10.05
N ILE A 376 36.62 9.70 -10.85
CA ILE A 376 37.28 10.65 -11.75
C ILE A 376 38.08 11.68 -10.94
N GLU A 377 37.50 12.23 -9.88
CA GLU A 377 38.14 13.22 -9.02
C GLU A 377 39.35 12.66 -8.32
N SER A 378 39.29 11.41 -7.82
CA SER A 378 40.43 10.69 -7.26
C SER A 378 41.58 10.54 -8.26
N LEU A 379 41.25 10.19 -9.52
CA LEU A 379 42.25 10.05 -10.58
C LEU A 379 42.90 11.39 -10.95
N VAL A 380 42.17 12.49 -10.85
CA VAL A 380 42.65 13.83 -11.22
C VAL A 380 43.41 14.50 -10.07
N SER A 381 42.87 14.44 -8.85
CA SER A 381 43.41 15.14 -7.67
C SER A 381 44.43 14.30 -6.90
N GLY A 382 44.46 12.97 -7.08
CA GLY A 382 45.27 12.06 -6.28
C GLY A 382 44.74 11.85 -4.87
N GLN A 383 43.54 12.32 -4.55
CA GLN A 383 42.87 12.03 -3.27
C GLN A 383 42.28 10.63 -3.30
N GLU A 384 42.35 9.90 -2.21
CA GLU A 384 41.71 8.59 -2.08
C GLU A 384 40.18 8.76 -2.09
N PHE A 385 39.51 8.03 -2.99
CA PHE A 385 38.06 7.87 -2.98
C PHE A 385 37.69 6.59 -2.23
N THR A 386 36.83 6.69 -1.23
CA THR A 386 36.38 5.55 -0.45
C THR A 386 35.29 4.81 -1.21
N LEU A 387 35.72 3.82 -2.03
CA LEU A 387 34.81 3.02 -2.86
C LEU A 387 33.78 2.26 -2.01
N GLU A 388 34.17 1.80 -0.84
CA GLU A 388 33.32 1.02 0.07
C GLU A 388 32.06 1.82 0.49
N GLU A 389 32.24 3.07 0.91
CA GLU A 389 31.12 3.96 1.29
C GLU A 389 30.21 4.28 0.10
N ALA A 390 30.80 4.50 -1.07
CA ALA A 390 30.05 4.79 -2.27
C ALA A 390 29.23 3.58 -2.75
N VAL A 391 29.77 2.36 -2.62
CA VAL A 391 29.05 1.11 -2.93
C VAL A 391 27.92 0.90 -1.92
N ALA A 392 28.14 1.13 -0.63
CA ALA A 392 27.06 1.04 0.37
C ALA A 392 25.90 1.97 0.03
N THR A 393 26.19 3.22 -0.33
CA THR A 393 25.17 4.20 -0.77
C THR A 393 24.38 3.73 -2.00
N TYR A 394 25.09 3.13 -2.96
CA TYR A 394 24.48 2.60 -4.18
C TYR A 394 23.53 1.42 -3.88
N LEU A 395 23.98 0.49 -3.02
CA LEU A 395 23.15 -0.65 -2.60
C LEU A 395 21.92 -0.20 -1.83
N GLU A 396 22.07 0.78 -0.94
CA GLU A 396 20.95 1.38 -0.22
C GLU A 396 19.92 2.00 -1.19
N SER A 397 20.39 2.79 -2.17
CA SER A 397 19.51 3.38 -3.19
C SER A 397 18.78 2.31 -4.02
N ARG A 398 19.46 1.21 -4.37
CA ARG A 398 18.83 0.09 -5.08
C ARG A 398 17.82 -0.66 -4.20
N SER A 399 18.09 -0.83 -2.91
CA SER A 399 17.13 -1.41 -1.98
C SER A 399 15.86 -0.54 -1.86
N PHE A 400 16.01 0.79 -1.85
CA PHE A 400 14.85 1.69 -1.93
C PHE A 400 14.07 1.52 -3.23
N LEU A 401 14.76 1.41 -4.37
CA LEU A 401 14.11 1.15 -5.65
C LEU A 401 13.38 -0.20 -5.65
N ALA A 402 14.01 -1.26 -5.12
CA ALA A 402 13.37 -2.56 -5.00
C ALA A 402 12.08 -2.49 -4.17
N ARG A 403 12.09 -1.80 -3.03
CA ARG A 403 10.90 -1.60 -2.19
C ARG A 403 9.83 -0.77 -2.90
N ALA A 404 10.20 0.31 -3.59
CA ALA A 404 9.25 1.13 -4.35
C ALA A 404 8.60 0.33 -5.50
N LEU A 405 9.36 -0.47 -6.23
CA LEU A 405 8.86 -1.40 -7.24
C LEU A 405 7.91 -2.44 -6.64
N TRP A 406 8.28 -3.00 -5.48
CA TRP A 406 7.46 -3.96 -4.75
C TRP A 406 6.10 -3.40 -4.37
N HIS A 407 6.09 -2.23 -3.74
CA HIS A 407 4.86 -1.51 -3.39
C HIS A 407 4.08 -1.04 -4.63
N GLY A 408 4.79 -0.83 -5.75
CA GLY A 408 4.19 -0.53 -7.05
C GLY A 408 3.53 -1.72 -7.74
N GLY A 409 3.72 -2.96 -7.23
CA GLY A 409 3.24 -4.20 -7.85
C GLY A 409 4.15 -4.73 -8.96
N ASN A 410 5.32 -4.14 -9.18
CA ASN A 410 6.32 -4.57 -10.17
C ASN A 410 7.26 -5.62 -9.54
N PHE A 411 6.69 -6.78 -9.15
CA PHE A 411 7.37 -7.76 -8.30
C PHE A 411 8.62 -8.38 -8.95
N ASP A 412 8.59 -8.66 -10.26
CA ASP A 412 9.75 -9.27 -10.95
C ASP A 412 10.93 -8.30 -10.98
N GLU A 413 10.69 -7.03 -11.32
CA GLU A 413 11.71 -5.99 -11.32
C GLU A 413 12.23 -5.70 -9.91
N ALA A 414 11.35 -5.72 -8.89
CA ALA A 414 11.75 -5.55 -7.50
C ALA A 414 12.72 -6.64 -7.05
N ILE A 415 12.40 -7.90 -7.35
CA ILE A 415 13.27 -9.06 -7.04
C ILE A 415 14.61 -8.95 -7.79
N GLU A 416 14.60 -8.51 -9.04
CA GLU A 416 15.83 -8.29 -9.82
C GLU A 416 16.75 -7.27 -9.14
N GLN A 417 16.19 -6.14 -8.67
CA GLN A 417 16.96 -5.13 -7.92
C GLN A 417 17.50 -5.68 -6.60
N ALA A 418 16.67 -6.40 -5.83
CA ALA A 418 17.07 -7.01 -4.56
C ALA A 418 18.12 -8.12 -4.76
N MET A 419 18.01 -8.95 -5.81
CA MET A 419 19.02 -9.95 -6.18
C MET A 419 20.34 -9.30 -6.51
N HIS A 420 20.33 -8.20 -7.27
CA HIS A 420 21.57 -7.47 -7.58
C HIS A 420 22.28 -6.98 -6.30
N CYS A 421 21.53 -6.43 -5.34
CA CYS A 421 22.10 -6.04 -4.05
C CYS A 421 22.70 -7.25 -3.32
N PHE A 422 21.97 -8.36 -3.29
CA PHE A 422 22.42 -9.60 -2.64
C PHE A 422 23.66 -10.22 -3.32
N GLU A 423 23.80 -10.15 -4.65
CA GLU A 423 24.99 -10.62 -5.37
C GLU A 423 26.24 -9.79 -5.03
N VAL A 424 26.07 -8.50 -4.72
CA VAL A 424 27.17 -7.60 -4.34
C VAL A 424 27.55 -7.78 -2.87
N ASP A 425 26.57 -7.87 -1.98
CA ASP A 425 26.80 -8.09 -0.54
C ASP A 425 25.79 -9.09 0.05
N PRO A 426 26.08 -10.39 -0.05
CA PRO A 426 25.19 -11.44 0.48
C PRO A 426 25.21 -11.54 2.02
N GLU A 427 26.14 -10.86 2.70
CA GLU A 427 26.25 -10.86 4.16
C GLU A 427 25.48 -9.71 4.81
N ASP A 428 25.07 -8.70 4.03
CA ASP A 428 24.24 -7.59 4.55
C ASP A 428 22.86 -8.13 5.00
N PRO A 429 22.52 -8.02 6.31
CA PRO A 429 21.25 -8.52 6.83
C PRO A 429 20.03 -7.83 6.21
N ALA A 430 20.09 -6.53 5.92
CA ALA A 430 18.97 -5.77 5.39
C ALA A 430 18.67 -6.15 3.93
N VAL A 431 19.71 -6.30 3.11
CA VAL A 431 19.61 -6.77 1.71
C VAL A 431 19.02 -8.18 1.67
N ARG A 432 19.50 -9.06 2.55
CA ARG A 432 19.02 -10.43 2.66
C ARG A 432 17.55 -10.50 3.08
N GLU A 433 17.19 -9.71 4.09
CA GLU A 433 15.81 -9.61 4.56
C GLU A 433 14.87 -9.15 3.46
N ASP A 434 15.19 -8.07 2.75
CA ASP A 434 14.38 -7.54 1.65
C ASP A 434 14.15 -8.61 0.58
N LEU A 435 15.23 -9.26 0.11
CA LEU A 435 15.14 -10.28 -0.91
C LEU A 435 14.29 -11.48 -0.46
N PHE A 436 14.54 -12.01 0.75
CA PHE A 436 13.84 -13.20 1.21
C PHE A 436 12.36 -12.93 1.47
N VAL A 437 12.04 -11.76 2.03
CA VAL A 437 10.64 -11.31 2.15
C VAL A 437 9.97 -11.26 0.78
N MET A 438 10.59 -10.63 -0.22
CA MET A 438 10.03 -10.54 -1.56
C MET A 438 9.86 -11.93 -2.21
N LEU A 439 10.82 -12.84 -2.02
CA LEU A 439 10.73 -14.20 -2.54
C LEU A 439 9.63 -15.02 -1.87
N PHE A 440 9.50 -14.96 -0.54
CA PHE A 440 8.42 -15.63 0.18
C PHE A 440 7.05 -15.06 -0.20
N ASP A 441 6.96 -13.74 -0.30
CA ASP A 441 5.76 -13.05 -0.68
C ASP A 441 5.30 -13.36 -2.11
N SER A 442 6.25 -13.57 -3.04
CA SER A 442 5.97 -13.90 -4.43
C SER A 442 5.87 -15.40 -4.71
N ASP A 443 5.83 -16.24 -3.67
CA ASP A 443 5.76 -17.70 -3.77
C ASP A 443 6.97 -18.35 -4.47
N ARG A 444 8.12 -17.67 -4.42
CA ARG A 444 9.40 -18.13 -4.98
C ARG A 444 10.29 -18.78 -3.91
N HIS A 445 9.66 -19.49 -2.99
CA HIS A 445 10.35 -20.12 -1.87
C HIS A 445 11.41 -21.16 -2.30
N GLU A 446 11.28 -21.77 -3.48
CA GLU A 446 12.35 -22.61 -4.05
C GLU A 446 13.64 -21.82 -4.28
N MET A 447 13.54 -20.53 -4.66
CA MET A 447 14.71 -19.67 -4.80
C MET A 447 15.34 -19.38 -3.43
N VAL A 448 14.54 -19.18 -2.38
CA VAL A 448 15.06 -19.04 -1.01
C VAL A 448 15.87 -20.28 -0.62
N LEU A 449 15.33 -21.49 -0.87
CA LEU A 449 16.04 -22.73 -0.58
C LEU A 449 17.37 -22.85 -1.33
N SER A 450 17.38 -22.48 -2.62
CA SER A 450 18.60 -22.47 -3.45
C SER A 450 19.63 -21.45 -2.93
N LEU A 451 19.18 -20.26 -2.53
CA LEU A 451 20.07 -19.24 -1.96
C LEU A 451 20.66 -19.69 -0.61
N LEU A 452 19.86 -20.36 0.24
CA LEU A 452 20.32 -20.92 1.53
C LEU A 452 21.33 -22.08 1.35
N GLU A 453 21.34 -22.78 0.22
CA GLU A 453 22.37 -23.78 -0.10
C GLU A 453 23.71 -23.13 -0.44
N SER A 454 23.69 -22.01 -1.17
CA SER A 454 24.89 -21.28 -1.61
C SER A 454 25.41 -20.31 -0.55
N PHE A 455 24.50 -19.67 0.17
CA PHE A 455 24.76 -18.67 1.21
C PHE A 455 23.97 -19.06 2.47
N PRO A 456 24.55 -19.88 3.36
CA PRO A 456 23.89 -20.30 4.60
C PRO A 456 23.37 -19.10 5.41
N GLY A 457 22.28 -19.27 6.10
CA GLY A 457 21.68 -18.23 6.92
C GLY A 457 22.65 -17.59 7.92
N ALA A 458 22.39 -16.34 8.30
CA ALA A 458 23.17 -15.62 9.31
C ALA A 458 23.22 -16.39 10.64
N SER A 459 22.23 -17.27 10.87
CA SER A 459 22.20 -18.19 12.01
C SER A 459 21.56 -19.53 11.64
N VAL A 460 21.81 -20.55 12.46
CA VAL A 460 21.15 -21.86 12.31
C VAL A 460 19.63 -21.74 12.53
N THR A 461 19.19 -20.82 13.39
CA THR A 461 17.78 -20.50 13.59
C THR A 461 17.15 -20.03 12.31
N GLU A 462 17.75 -19.05 11.64
CA GLU A 462 17.25 -18.51 10.37
C GLU A 462 17.12 -19.61 9.30
N ASP A 463 18.17 -20.39 9.06
CA ASP A 463 18.15 -21.46 8.05
C ASP A 463 17.02 -22.48 8.32
N LEU A 464 16.87 -22.92 9.56
CA LEU A 464 15.86 -23.90 9.91
C LEU A 464 14.43 -23.37 9.79
N TYR A 465 14.19 -22.12 10.22
CA TYR A 465 12.86 -21.53 10.14
C TYR A 465 12.49 -21.14 8.71
N HIS A 466 13.43 -20.67 7.89
CA HIS A 466 13.17 -20.42 6.48
C HIS A 466 12.84 -21.70 5.71
N ARG A 467 13.57 -22.80 5.95
CA ARG A 467 13.24 -24.09 5.33
C ARG A 467 11.89 -24.64 5.76
N ALA A 468 11.54 -24.44 7.04
CA ALA A 468 10.23 -24.82 7.52
C ALA A 468 9.12 -23.97 6.90
N LEU A 469 9.32 -22.64 6.82
CA LEU A 469 8.37 -21.73 6.20
C LEU A 469 8.18 -22.04 4.71
N ALA A 470 9.27 -22.26 3.97
CA ALA A 470 9.20 -22.62 2.56
C ALA A 470 8.38 -23.90 2.32
N ALA A 471 8.63 -24.94 3.13
CA ALA A 471 7.87 -26.19 3.02
C ALA A 471 6.39 -26.04 3.41
N LEU A 472 6.09 -25.21 4.41
CA LEU A 472 4.72 -24.92 4.84
C LEU A 472 3.94 -24.11 3.81
N LEU A 473 4.59 -23.19 3.12
CA LEU A 473 3.97 -22.42 2.04
C LEU A 473 3.72 -23.26 0.79
N ASP A 474 4.53 -24.30 0.57
CA ASP A 474 4.34 -25.25 -0.53
C ASP A 474 3.19 -26.23 -0.24
N ASP A 475 3.28 -26.95 0.88
CA ASP A 475 2.25 -27.89 1.32
C ASP A 475 2.21 -27.96 2.88
N PRO A 476 1.30 -27.21 3.54
CA PRO A 476 1.23 -27.18 5.00
C PRO A 476 0.82 -28.53 5.61
N GLU A 477 0.18 -29.43 4.86
CA GLU A 477 -0.23 -30.77 5.33
C GLU A 477 0.87 -31.82 5.11
N SER A 478 1.98 -31.47 4.47
CA SER A 478 3.05 -32.42 4.16
C SER A 478 3.78 -32.87 5.43
N LYS A 479 4.12 -34.17 5.46
CA LYS A 479 4.94 -34.73 6.55
C LYS A 479 6.32 -34.07 6.63
N GLU A 480 6.84 -33.59 5.52
CA GLU A 480 8.13 -32.94 5.45
C GLU A 480 8.08 -31.54 6.08
N ALA A 481 7.04 -30.73 5.80
CA ALA A 481 6.83 -29.44 6.44
C ALA A 481 6.73 -29.60 7.97
N ALA A 482 5.90 -30.55 8.45
CA ALA A 482 5.79 -30.85 9.88
C ALA A 482 7.14 -31.31 10.50
N ARG A 483 7.96 -32.10 9.77
CA ARG A 483 9.30 -32.52 10.20
C ARG A 483 10.26 -31.35 10.34
N LEU A 484 10.30 -30.47 9.32
CA LEU A 484 11.15 -29.29 9.32
C LEU A 484 10.75 -28.32 10.44
N LEU A 485 9.46 -28.08 10.63
CA LEU A 485 8.95 -27.24 11.70
C LEU A 485 9.30 -27.80 13.09
N ARG A 486 9.16 -29.11 13.31
CA ARG A 486 9.61 -29.74 14.56
C ARG A 486 11.10 -29.58 14.80
N LYS A 487 11.93 -29.65 13.75
CA LYS A 487 13.37 -29.44 13.82
C LYS A 487 13.68 -27.98 14.21
N ALA A 488 13.04 -27.01 13.56
CA ALA A 488 13.20 -25.59 13.84
C ALA A 488 12.78 -25.24 15.29
N THR A 489 11.58 -25.66 15.70
CA THR A 489 11.05 -25.42 17.06
C THR A 489 11.82 -26.18 18.16
N THR A 490 12.54 -27.24 17.82
CA THR A 490 13.42 -27.93 18.76
C THR A 490 14.75 -27.20 18.92
N HIS A 491 15.27 -26.61 17.84
CA HIS A 491 16.50 -25.83 17.86
C HIS A 491 16.31 -24.50 18.60
N ASN A 492 15.27 -23.75 18.26
CA ASN A 492 14.95 -22.50 18.92
C ASN A 492 13.47 -22.47 19.40
N PRO A 493 13.18 -23.02 20.59
CA PRO A 493 11.83 -23.04 21.14
C PRO A 493 11.36 -21.64 21.62
N TYR A 494 12.30 -20.71 21.85
CA TYR A 494 11.99 -19.32 22.22
C TYR A 494 11.24 -18.61 21.10
N LEU A 495 11.74 -18.73 19.85
CA LEU A 495 11.10 -18.13 18.69
C LEU A 495 9.68 -18.69 18.45
N ALA A 496 9.49 -20.00 18.62
CA ALA A 496 8.16 -20.60 18.53
C ALA A 496 7.17 -20.03 19.57
N SER A 497 7.65 -19.76 20.80
CA SER A 497 6.84 -19.12 21.83
C SER A 497 6.51 -17.66 21.50
N LEU A 498 7.47 -16.90 20.90
CA LEU A 498 7.24 -15.53 20.45
C LEU A 498 6.12 -15.47 19.40
N PHE A 499 6.15 -16.36 18.40
CA PHE A 499 5.11 -16.41 17.39
C PHE A 499 3.71 -16.64 17.97
N LEU A 500 3.61 -17.47 19.01
CA LEU A 500 2.34 -17.78 19.67
C LEU A 500 1.92 -16.74 20.73
N GLY A 501 2.72 -15.69 20.94
CA GLY A 501 2.44 -14.68 21.97
C GLY A 501 2.52 -15.23 23.40
N GLU A 502 3.26 -16.34 23.60
CA GLU A 502 3.41 -16.99 24.90
C GLU A 502 4.64 -16.49 25.64
N GLU A 503 4.61 -16.55 26.98
CA GLU A 503 5.82 -16.30 27.77
C GLU A 503 6.91 -17.30 27.41
N PRO A 504 8.08 -16.82 26.94
CA PRO A 504 9.13 -17.70 26.46
C PRO A 504 9.67 -18.59 27.58
N LYS A 505 9.78 -19.89 27.31
CA LYS A 505 10.46 -20.82 28.20
C LYS A 505 11.94 -20.43 28.33
N LYS A 506 12.60 -20.90 29.41
CA LYS A 506 14.05 -20.70 29.61
C LYS A 506 14.82 -21.08 28.35
N ALA A 507 15.45 -20.09 27.70
CA ALA A 507 16.26 -20.23 26.50
C ALA A 507 17.69 -19.75 26.77
N LYS A 508 18.64 -20.19 25.95
CA LYS A 508 20.00 -19.65 25.97
C LYS A 508 19.97 -18.23 25.38
N LYS A 509 20.92 -17.38 25.81
CA LYS A 509 21.00 -16.01 25.33
C LYS A 509 21.07 -15.93 23.79
N SER A 510 21.86 -16.80 23.14
CA SER A 510 21.93 -16.83 21.69
C SER A 510 20.60 -17.17 21.01
N GLN A 511 19.80 -18.07 21.59
CA GLN A 511 18.46 -18.41 21.08
C GLN A 511 17.48 -17.24 21.22
N ILE A 512 17.64 -16.45 22.31
CA ILE A 512 16.85 -15.22 22.51
C ILE A 512 17.21 -14.19 21.47
N ASP A 513 18.50 -13.90 21.31
CA ASP A 513 19.00 -12.87 20.38
C ASP A 513 18.65 -13.23 18.93
N GLU A 514 18.92 -14.48 18.49
CA GLU A 514 18.58 -14.96 17.14
C GLU A 514 17.06 -15.02 16.92
N GLY A 515 16.29 -15.46 17.93
CA GLY A 515 14.84 -15.55 17.82
C GLY A 515 14.17 -14.18 17.73
N ALA A 516 14.64 -13.20 18.51
CA ALA A 516 14.12 -11.85 18.45
C ALA A 516 14.45 -11.17 17.11
N ALA A 517 15.66 -11.35 16.59
CA ALA A 517 16.05 -10.83 15.28
C ALA A 517 15.20 -11.43 14.17
N TYR A 518 15.01 -12.77 14.16
CA TYR A 518 14.19 -13.45 13.16
C TYR A 518 12.72 -13.03 13.25
N GLU A 519 12.18 -12.92 14.45
CA GLU A 519 10.79 -12.50 14.66
C GLU A 519 10.55 -11.08 14.14
N SER A 520 11.46 -10.15 14.42
CA SER A 520 11.41 -8.78 13.92
C SER A 520 11.39 -8.72 12.40
N ALA A 521 12.24 -9.51 11.74
CA ALA A 521 12.40 -9.49 10.28
C ALA A 521 11.30 -10.26 9.55
N TYR A 522 10.89 -11.43 10.04
CA TYR A 522 10.07 -12.40 9.29
C TYR A 522 8.81 -12.86 10.04
N GLY A 523 8.58 -12.44 11.28
CA GLY A 523 7.46 -12.91 12.09
C GLY A 523 6.09 -12.67 11.47
N PHE A 524 5.95 -11.60 10.71
CA PHE A 524 4.72 -11.27 9.99
C PHE A 524 4.37 -12.31 8.90
N LEU A 525 5.35 -12.95 8.26
CA LEU A 525 5.12 -14.01 7.27
C LEU A 525 4.44 -15.23 7.89
N TRP A 526 4.82 -15.57 9.12
CA TRP A 526 4.25 -16.68 9.87
C TRP A 526 2.81 -16.42 10.32
N ARG A 527 2.44 -15.15 10.56
CA ARG A 527 1.11 -14.75 11.02
C ARG A 527 0.10 -14.55 9.90
N ARG A 528 0.54 -14.54 8.64
CA ARG A 528 -0.34 -14.34 7.49
C ARG A 528 -1.22 -15.54 7.16
N GLU A 529 -0.73 -16.74 7.44
CA GLU A 529 -1.38 -18.00 7.07
C GLU A 529 -1.85 -18.72 8.32
N ASP A 530 -3.15 -18.66 8.59
CA ASP A 530 -3.75 -19.32 9.77
C ASP A 530 -3.37 -20.81 9.88
N SER A 531 -3.29 -21.53 8.74
CA SER A 531 -2.91 -22.95 8.70
C SER A 531 -1.49 -23.21 9.19
N ILE A 532 -0.55 -22.29 8.92
CA ILE A 532 0.83 -22.36 9.42
C ILE A 532 0.84 -22.14 10.92
N PHE A 533 0.06 -21.17 11.38
CA PHE A 533 -0.04 -20.82 12.79
C PHE A 533 -0.70 -21.95 13.61
N ASP A 534 -1.79 -22.53 13.09
CA ASP A 534 -2.50 -23.67 13.71
C ASP A 534 -1.55 -24.88 13.86
N LEU A 535 -0.74 -25.20 12.83
CA LEU A 535 0.23 -26.30 12.89
C LEU A 535 1.38 -26.01 13.86
N LEU A 536 1.85 -24.76 13.91
CA LEU A 536 2.88 -24.35 14.87
C LEU A 536 2.37 -24.54 16.32
N GLU A 537 1.14 -24.12 16.59
CA GLU A 537 0.49 -24.28 17.89
C GLU A 537 0.37 -25.77 18.26
N GLU A 538 -0.12 -26.61 17.34
CA GLU A 538 -0.22 -28.06 17.56
C GLU A 538 1.13 -28.69 17.93
N ILE A 539 2.20 -28.37 17.19
CA ILE A 539 3.54 -28.90 17.43
C ILE A 539 4.12 -28.42 18.77
N VAL A 540 3.87 -27.17 19.15
CA VAL A 540 4.33 -26.62 20.43
C VAL A 540 3.55 -27.23 21.59
N LEU A 541 2.21 -27.38 21.48
CA LEU A 541 1.37 -27.98 22.48
C LEU A 541 1.67 -29.49 22.67
N ALA A 542 1.95 -30.22 21.59
CA ALA A 542 2.30 -31.64 21.67
C ALA A 542 3.62 -31.93 22.44
N LYS A 543 4.46 -30.90 22.66
CA LYS A 543 5.71 -30.98 23.43
C LYS A 543 5.53 -30.63 24.92
N ARG A 544 4.34 -30.20 25.32
CA ARG A 544 3.96 -29.91 26.70
C ARG A 544 3.36 -31.15 27.36
#